data_45abec1691f2dcb1ae746bae13750e76
#
_entry.id   45abec1691f2dcb1ae746bae13750e76
#
_cell.length_a   1.000
_cell.length_b   1.000
_cell.length_c   1.000
_cell.angle_alpha   90.00
_cell.angle_beta   90.00
_cell.angle_gamma   90.00
#
_symmetry.space_group_name_H-M   'P 1'
#
loop_
_entity.id
_entity.type
_entity.pdbx_description
1 polymer ?
#
loop_
_entity_poly.entity_id
_entity_poly.type
_entity_poly.pdbx_seq_one_letter_code
_entity_poly.pdbx_strand_id
1 'polypeptide(L)'
;ELTTRLDVPLIVGDGADNLTKQTGGWTLTWQGTDTKRTDFPNAQSIWEGIEAEVTDAGGSATLSPDGSYGERPDVAIVVFGEDPYAEFQGDRPDVGYDDARSLALLRSFRAAGIPTVSVFLSGRAMWVNPLLNASDAFVAAWLPGTEGGGVADGLFGKSEFTGRLSYSWPRSSDQTNVNLGDADYNPLFAYGYGLTTAEDGSLDQLPEERASAAPTDENMLFSGGRVGTGRQLLIGSPGALATNPAPDLITAQGADRNAQEDAVRLRWSGSGRAAVAIAQESGMDLTRQANGGLALELEFKVNKAPTADVNLLMTCGEECGGGFPVRALLTTTAETGRWTRASFPLNCFVQAGVDMSGVDAPLMLVTDGQLDLTLASARIVSPTGEQLSCK
;
A
#
# COMPACT_ATOMS: atom_id res chain seq x y z
N GLU A 1 29.85 10.45 0.66
CA GLU A 1 30.36 10.30 2.03
C GLU A 1 30.15 11.61 2.76
N LEU A 2 29.33 11.60 3.80
CA LEU A 2 29.24 12.74 4.69
C LEU A 2 30.54 12.74 5.51
N THR A 3 31.33 13.79 5.42
CA THR A 3 32.57 13.87 6.18
C THR A 3 32.27 13.88 7.67
N THR A 4 33.15 13.30 8.47
CA THR A 4 33.03 13.14 9.95
C THR A 4 32.91 14.44 10.75
N ARG A 5 32.61 15.57 10.10
CA ARG A 5 32.45 16.87 10.71
C ARG A 5 31.32 17.64 10.03
N LEU A 6 30.10 17.15 10.24
CA LEU A 6 28.89 17.96 10.04
C LEU A 6 28.57 18.62 11.36
N ASP A 7 28.70 19.92 11.43
CA ASP A 7 28.44 20.66 12.67
C ASP A 7 26.92 20.77 12.91
N VAL A 8 26.09 20.86 11.83
CA VAL A 8 24.63 21.06 11.93
C VAL A 8 23.86 20.32 10.82
N PRO A 9 23.79 18.99 10.78
CA PRO A 9 22.92 18.29 9.83
C PRO A 9 21.44 18.45 10.23
N LEU A 10 20.58 18.66 9.23
CA LEU A 10 19.13 18.72 9.38
C LEU A 10 18.49 17.43 8.88
N ILE A 11 17.77 16.73 9.74
CA ILE A 11 17.06 15.49 9.41
C ILE A 11 15.58 15.81 9.23
N VAL A 12 15.04 15.43 8.08
CA VAL A 12 13.71 15.85 7.60
C VAL A 12 12.92 14.66 7.12
N GLY A 13 11.62 14.83 6.97
CA GLY A 13 10.73 13.85 6.37
C GLY A 13 10.06 12.93 7.38
N ASP A 14 9.04 12.25 6.91
CA ASP A 14 8.15 11.42 7.74
C ASP A 14 8.70 10.02 8.04
N GLY A 15 9.79 9.64 7.39
CA GLY A 15 10.51 8.39 7.62
C GLY A 15 11.64 8.51 8.64
N ALA A 16 12.05 9.73 9.04
CA ALA A 16 13.24 9.96 9.85
C ALA A 16 13.17 9.28 11.23
N ASP A 17 12.07 9.49 11.95
CA ASP A 17 11.81 8.88 13.26
C ASP A 17 10.52 8.04 13.21
N ASN A 18 10.46 7.08 12.29
CA ASN A 18 9.26 6.28 12.04
C ASN A 18 9.61 4.78 11.89
N LEU A 19 9.56 4.06 13.02
CA LEU A 19 9.85 2.63 13.04
C LEU A 19 8.85 1.81 12.21
N THR A 20 7.60 2.25 12.13
CA THR A 20 6.56 1.58 11.34
C THR A 20 6.93 1.57 9.85
N LYS A 21 7.35 2.70 9.27
CA LYS A 21 7.86 2.76 7.90
C LYS A 21 9.14 1.94 7.73
N GLN A 22 10.03 2.01 8.72
CA GLN A 22 11.35 1.38 8.70
C GLN A 22 11.27 -0.15 8.73
N THR A 23 10.26 -0.71 9.40
CA THR A 23 10.08 -2.16 9.57
C THR A 23 9.24 -2.80 8.47
N GLY A 24 8.25 -2.10 7.92
CA GLY A 24 7.43 -2.58 6.81
C GLY A 24 6.36 -3.60 7.19
N GLY A 25 5.72 -4.18 6.17
CA GLY A 25 4.68 -5.18 6.30
C GLY A 25 5.16 -6.50 6.93
N TRP A 26 4.22 -7.31 7.42
CA TRP A 26 4.46 -8.55 8.16
C TRP A 26 5.31 -8.39 9.42
N THR A 27 5.46 -7.15 9.90
CA THR A 27 6.14 -6.87 11.15
C THR A 27 5.13 -6.63 12.25
N LEU A 28 4.99 -7.56 13.19
CA LEU A 28 4.03 -7.64 14.30
C LEU A 28 2.57 -7.76 13.85
N THR A 29 2.15 -7.02 12.84
CA THR A 29 0.82 -7.08 12.22
C THR A 29 0.94 -7.43 10.75
N TRP A 30 -0.15 -7.89 10.14
CA TRP A 30 -0.15 -8.30 8.73
C TRP A 30 0.30 -7.17 7.80
N GLN A 31 -0.34 -6.01 7.88
CA GLN A 31 0.03 -4.86 7.03
C GLN A 31 1.24 -4.07 7.58
N GLY A 32 1.72 -4.37 8.78
CA GLY A 32 2.79 -3.60 9.44
C GLY A 32 2.34 -2.26 10.00
N THR A 33 1.05 -1.91 9.87
CA THR A 33 0.43 -0.70 10.43
C THR A 33 -0.02 -0.92 11.88
N ASP A 34 -0.50 0.16 12.54
CA ASP A 34 -1.02 0.15 13.92
C ASP A 34 0.02 -0.27 14.99
N THR A 35 1.30 -0.22 14.64
CA THR A 35 2.41 -0.44 15.57
C THR A 35 2.79 0.86 16.28
N LYS A 36 3.36 0.72 17.47
CA LYS A 36 3.80 1.84 18.31
C LYS A 36 5.27 1.67 18.66
N ARG A 37 5.94 2.76 19.00
CA ARG A 37 7.33 2.73 19.48
C ARG A 37 7.56 1.71 20.59
N THR A 38 6.59 1.54 21.50
CA THR A 38 6.66 0.58 22.61
C THR A 38 6.66 -0.88 22.18
N ASP A 39 6.22 -1.17 20.95
CA ASP A 39 6.23 -2.53 20.40
C ASP A 39 7.63 -2.95 19.93
N PHE A 40 8.55 -1.97 19.82
CA PHE A 40 9.94 -2.12 19.39
C PHE A 40 10.92 -1.63 20.49
N PRO A 41 10.99 -2.26 21.66
CA PRO A 41 11.71 -1.71 22.82
C PRO A 41 13.22 -1.56 22.61
N ASN A 42 13.82 -2.29 21.68
CA ASN A 42 15.25 -2.27 21.39
C ASN A 42 15.57 -1.69 20.01
N ALA A 43 14.58 -1.13 19.30
CA ALA A 43 14.79 -0.57 17.99
C ALA A 43 15.40 0.83 18.07
N GLN A 44 16.18 1.15 17.04
CA GLN A 44 16.73 2.46 16.79
C GLN A 44 16.15 3.01 15.48
N SER A 45 15.61 4.22 15.52
CA SER A 45 15.21 4.90 14.29
C SER A 45 16.42 5.45 13.54
N ILE A 46 16.24 5.80 12.25
CA ILE A 46 17.30 6.42 11.45
C ILE A 46 17.71 7.75 12.08
N TRP A 47 16.74 8.53 12.60
CA TRP A 47 17.03 9.75 13.34
C TRP A 47 17.94 9.49 14.53
N GLU A 48 17.60 8.53 15.41
CA GLU A 48 18.39 8.19 16.60
C GLU A 48 19.79 7.72 16.24
N GLY A 49 19.93 6.97 15.15
CA GLY A 49 21.24 6.56 14.64
C GLY A 49 22.08 7.75 14.19
N ILE A 50 21.52 8.67 13.43
CA ILE A 50 22.22 9.88 12.96
C ILE A 50 22.55 10.81 14.13
N GLU A 51 21.62 11.02 15.07
CA GLU A 51 21.86 11.84 16.27
C GLU A 51 23.03 11.32 17.09
N ALA A 52 23.11 10.00 17.28
CA ALA A 52 24.21 9.37 18.00
C ALA A 52 25.56 9.61 17.29
N GLU A 53 25.64 9.38 15.96
CA GLU A 53 26.85 9.60 15.19
C GLU A 53 27.36 11.03 15.24
N VAL A 54 26.46 12.00 15.05
CA VAL A 54 26.80 13.44 15.06
C VAL A 54 27.22 13.88 16.47
N THR A 55 26.55 13.38 17.52
CA THR A 55 26.90 13.68 18.92
C THR A 55 28.27 13.12 19.30
N ASP A 56 28.57 11.88 18.89
CA ASP A 56 29.86 11.24 19.15
C ASP A 56 31.00 11.97 18.43
N ALA A 57 30.73 12.59 17.29
CA ALA A 57 31.66 13.44 16.57
C ALA A 57 31.79 14.88 17.15
N GLY A 58 30.99 15.25 18.16
CA GLY A 58 30.96 16.55 18.81
C GLY A 58 30.11 17.61 18.11
N GLY A 59 29.25 17.22 17.16
CA GLY A 59 28.27 18.06 16.47
C GLY A 59 26.90 18.04 17.11
N SER A 60 25.92 18.64 16.45
CA SER A 60 24.50 18.67 16.90
C SER A 60 23.57 18.51 15.72
N ALA A 61 22.83 17.40 15.66
CA ALA A 61 21.82 17.16 14.65
C ALA A 61 20.46 17.78 15.05
N THR A 62 19.64 18.15 14.07
CA THR A 62 18.29 18.67 14.31
C THR A 62 17.27 17.83 13.55
N LEU A 63 16.26 17.31 14.26
CA LEU A 63 15.09 16.69 13.66
C LEU A 63 14.02 17.76 13.38
N SER A 64 13.66 17.93 12.12
CA SER A 64 12.62 18.86 11.69
C SER A 64 11.77 18.24 10.58
N PRO A 65 10.68 17.50 10.92
CA PRO A 65 9.88 16.80 9.93
C PRO A 65 9.28 17.69 8.83
N ASP A 66 9.10 18.99 9.11
CA ASP A 66 8.58 19.98 8.16
C ASP A 66 9.69 20.77 7.42
N GLY A 67 10.96 20.52 7.75
CA GLY A 67 12.12 21.15 7.11
C GLY A 67 12.42 22.58 7.58
N SER A 68 11.80 23.05 8.66
CA SER A 68 12.15 24.36 9.26
C SER A 68 13.50 24.29 9.96
N TYR A 69 14.30 25.37 9.85
CA TYR A 69 15.60 25.47 10.53
C TYR A 69 15.86 26.92 10.96
N GLY A 70 16.55 27.08 12.10
CA GLY A 70 16.99 28.38 12.61
C GLY A 70 18.36 28.77 12.09
N GLU A 71 19.32 27.86 12.16
CA GLU A 71 20.65 28.00 11.60
C GLU A 71 20.74 27.25 10.28
N ARG A 72 21.51 27.77 9.31
CA ARG A 72 21.67 27.12 8.02
C ARG A 72 22.35 25.77 8.20
N PRO A 73 21.73 24.65 7.80
CA PRO A 73 22.34 23.34 7.92
C PRO A 73 23.45 23.13 6.87
N ASP A 74 24.40 22.29 7.23
CA ASP A 74 25.48 21.86 6.32
C ASP A 74 24.95 20.90 5.26
N VAL A 75 23.95 20.09 5.63
CA VAL A 75 23.29 19.13 4.77
C VAL A 75 21.85 18.90 5.26
N ALA A 76 20.91 18.64 4.36
CA ALA A 76 19.60 18.15 4.66
C ALA A 76 19.49 16.67 4.27
N ILE A 77 19.25 15.81 5.25
CA ILE A 77 19.00 14.37 5.05
C ILE A 77 17.49 14.18 5.09
N VAL A 78 16.89 13.91 3.94
CA VAL A 78 15.43 13.76 3.79
C VAL A 78 15.09 12.28 3.75
N VAL A 79 14.45 11.78 4.80
CA VAL A 79 14.04 10.38 4.95
C VAL A 79 12.55 10.24 4.66
N PHE A 80 12.21 9.48 3.65
CA PHE A 80 10.83 9.28 3.18
C PHE A 80 10.67 7.89 2.57
N GLY A 81 9.44 7.46 2.34
CA GLY A 81 9.20 6.17 1.72
C GLY A 81 7.75 5.73 1.80
N GLU A 82 7.50 4.51 1.33
CA GLU A 82 6.19 3.89 1.40
C GLU A 82 5.74 3.69 2.85
N ASP A 83 4.44 3.84 3.11
CA ASP A 83 3.84 3.30 4.33
C ASP A 83 3.90 1.76 4.27
N PRO A 84 3.97 1.08 5.42
CA PRO A 84 4.03 -0.37 5.43
C PRO A 84 2.80 -1.00 4.78
N TYR A 85 3.01 -2.09 4.09
CA TYR A 85 1.97 -2.85 3.39
C TYR A 85 2.33 -4.33 3.33
N ALA A 86 1.31 -5.15 3.15
CA ALA A 86 1.40 -6.53 2.74
C ALA A 86 0.47 -6.76 1.54
N GLU A 87 0.04 -7.99 1.30
CA GLU A 87 -0.87 -8.37 0.21
C GLU A 87 -2.15 -7.52 0.24
N PHE A 88 -2.72 -7.27 -0.90
CA PHE A 88 -3.89 -6.43 -1.20
C PHE A 88 -3.61 -4.93 -1.05
N GLN A 89 -3.10 -4.46 0.08
CA GLN A 89 -2.78 -3.04 0.29
C GLN A 89 -1.53 -2.61 -0.51
N GLY A 90 -0.58 -3.52 -0.64
CA GLY A 90 0.64 -3.30 -1.41
C GLY A 90 0.48 -3.47 -2.91
N ASP A 91 -0.67 -4.00 -3.37
CA ASP A 91 -0.91 -4.26 -4.79
C ASP A 91 -1.13 -2.97 -5.56
N ARG A 92 -0.34 -2.76 -6.60
CA ARG A 92 -0.37 -1.52 -7.38
C ARG A 92 -0.44 -1.82 -8.88
N PRO A 93 -1.18 -1.01 -9.65
CA PRO A 93 -1.22 -1.14 -11.10
C PRO A 93 0.05 -0.61 -11.77
N ASP A 94 0.84 0.18 -11.07
CA ASP A 94 2.10 0.76 -11.53
C ASP A 94 3.14 0.81 -10.40
N VAL A 95 4.35 1.22 -10.71
CA VAL A 95 5.48 1.35 -9.78
C VAL A 95 5.86 2.81 -9.50
N GLY A 96 4.95 3.75 -9.77
CA GLY A 96 5.18 5.18 -9.48
C GLY A 96 5.10 5.48 -7.98
N TYR A 97 6.05 6.22 -7.46
CA TYR A 97 6.01 6.78 -6.10
C TYR A 97 5.86 8.30 -6.19
N ASP A 98 4.78 8.82 -5.62
CA ASP A 98 4.47 10.24 -5.58
C ASP A 98 4.54 10.75 -4.13
N ASP A 99 5.46 11.65 -3.88
CA ASP A 99 5.59 12.35 -2.60
C ASP A 99 5.86 13.84 -2.84
N ALA A 100 4.77 14.58 -3.04
CA ALA A 100 4.84 16.00 -3.30
C ALA A 100 5.49 16.78 -2.14
N ARG A 101 5.35 16.29 -0.90
CA ARG A 101 5.92 16.93 0.29
C ARG A 101 7.44 16.80 0.30
N SER A 102 7.97 15.59 0.21
CA SER A 102 9.42 15.35 0.19
C SER A 102 10.07 16.00 -1.02
N LEU A 103 9.42 15.96 -2.20
CA LEU A 103 9.89 16.65 -3.39
C LEU A 103 9.98 18.17 -3.19
N ALA A 104 8.98 18.79 -2.57
CA ALA A 104 8.99 20.22 -2.26
C ALA A 104 10.12 20.58 -1.29
N LEU A 105 10.34 19.78 -0.25
CA LEU A 105 11.45 19.93 0.68
C LEU A 105 12.82 19.87 -0.02
N LEU A 106 13.08 18.83 -0.79
CA LEU A 106 14.31 18.66 -1.56
C LEU A 106 14.58 19.86 -2.48
N ARG A 107 13.56 20.28 -3.23
CA ARG A 107 13.67 21.44 -4.13
C ARG A 107 13.93 22.74 -3.36
N SER A 108 13.34 22.93 -2.18
CA SER A 108 13.55 24.12 -1.36
C SER A 108 14.98 24.20 -0.81
N PHE A 109 15.53 23.10 -0.32
CA PHE A 109 16.91 23.02 0.15
C PHE A 109 17.90 23.26 -0.98
N ARG A 110 17.67 22.62 -2.13
CA ARG A 110 18.50 22.85 -3.31
C ARG A 110 18.47 24.33 -3.77
N ALA A 111 17.31 24.97 -3.77
CA ALA A 111 17.19 26.40 -4.08
C ALA A 111 17.92 27.29 -3.07
N ALA A 112 18.00 26.87 -1.80
CA ALA A 112 18.77 27.52 -0.75
C ALA A 112 20.29 27.18 -0.81
N GLY A 113 20.72 26.34 -1.77
CA GLY A 113 22.09 25.86 -1.90
C GLY A 113 22.55 24.95 -0.76
N ILE A 114 21.62 24.26 -0.09
CA ILE A 114 21.89 23.28 0.96
C ILE A 114 22.01 21.92 0.28
N PRO A 115 23.14 21.20 0.45
CA PRO A 115 23.28 19.84 -0.07
C PRO A 115 22.19 18.91 0.47
N THR A 116 21.69 18.01 -0.38
CA THR A 116 20.59 17.12 -0.04
C THR A 116 20.96 15.65 -0.20
N VAL A 117 20.60 14.85 0.80
CA VAL A 117 20.69 13.38 0.77
C VAL A 117 19.30 12.81 0.96
N SER A 118 18.81 12.07 -0.02
CA SER A 118 17.57 11.31 0.10
C SER A 118 17.84 9.91 0.64
N VAL A 119 17.09 9.52 1.67
CA VAL A 119 17.05 8.15 2.19
C VAL A 119 15.65 7.59 1.95
N PHE A 120 15.55 6.67 1.01
CA PHE A 120 14.28 6.12 0.55
C PHE A 120 13.97 4.76 1.19
N LEU A 121 12.84 4.67 1.87
CA LEU A 121 12.32 3.47 2.52
C LEU A 121 11.26 2.82 1.62
N SER A 122 11.50 1.58 1.20
CA SER A 122 10.58 0.88 0.30
C SER A 122 10.82 -0.63 0.33
N GLY A 123 9.78 -1.42 0.16
CA GLY A 123 9.87 -2.86 -0.02
C GLY A 123 10.14 -3.30 -1.46
N ARG A 124 10.22 -2.36 -2.42
CA ARG A 124 10.35 -2.61 -3.86
C ARG A 124 11.06 -1.48 -4.60
N ALA A 125 11.55 -1.77 -5.81
CA ALA A 125 12.01 -0.71 -6.70
C ALA A 125 10.83 0.09 -7.24
N MET A 126 10.94 1.41 -7.22
CA MET A 126 9.88 2.32 -7.65
C MET A 126 10.41 3.40 -8.58
N TRP A 127 9.57 3.90 -9.45
CA TRP A 127 9.87 5.10 -10.22
C TRP A 127 9.84 6.32 -9.29
N VAL A 128 10.99 6.95 -9.13
CA VAL A 128 11.22 8.09 -8.23
C VAL A 128 11.98 9.23 -8.94
N ASN A 129 11.88 9.33 -10.25
CA ASN A 129 12.67 10.26 -11.06
C ASN A 129 12.66 11.71 -10.55
N PRO A 130 11.51 12.31 -10.14
CA PRO A 130 11.50 13.67 -9.63
C PRO A 130 12.33 13.84 -8.35
N LEU A 131 12.35 12.82 -7.49
CA LEU A 131 13.10 12.80 -6.24
C LEU A 131 14.60 12.59 -6.49
N LEU A 132 14.97 11.73 -7.44
CA LEU A 132 16.35 11.58 -7.90
C LEU A 132 16.91 12.90 -8.45
N ASN A 133 16.16 13.56 -9.33
CA ASN A 133 16.56 14.85 -9.90
C ASN A 133 16.74 15.96 -8.85
N ALA A 134 15.99 15.89 -7.76
CA ALA A 134 16.02 16.90 -6.70
C ALA A 134 17.07 16.61 -5.61
N SER A 135 17.78 15.48 -5.67
CA SER A 135 18.76 15.04 -4.68
C SER A 135 20.20 15.17 -5.19
N ASP A 136 21.12 15.51 -4.31
CA ASP A 136 22.55 15.43 -4.61
C ASP A 136 23.11 14.02 -4.38
N ALA A 137 22.50 13.27 -3.43
CA ALA A 137 22.73 11.84 -3.24
C ALA A 137 21.43 11.12 -2.92
N PHE A 138 21.31 9.86 -3.37
CA PHE A 138 20.11 9.05 -3.16
C PHE A 138 20.50 7.65 -2.66
N VAL A 139 19.95 7.27 -1.50
CA VAL A 139 20.18 5.98 -0.86
C VAL A 139 18.86 5.20 -0.82
N ALA A 140 18.82 4.07 -1.50
CA ALA A 140 17.74 3.09 -1.35
C ALA A 140 18.03 2.23 -0.10
N ALA A 141 17.45 2.62 1.03
CA ALA A 141 17.70 1.96 2.31
C ALA A 141 16.81 0.73 2.53
N TRP A 142 15.87 0.48 1.63
CA TRP A 142 14.89 -0.61 1.73
C TRP A 142 14.10 -0.55 3.04
N LEU A 143 14.06 -1.66 3.77
CA LEU A 143 13.41 -1.77 5.07
C LEU A 143 14.47 -2.17 6.09
N PRO A 144 15.16 -1.21 6.73
CA PRO A 144 16.26 -1.49 7.65
C PRO A 144 15.81 -2.10 8.99
N GLY A 145 14.50 -2.30 9.18
CA GLY A 145 13.95 -2.95 10.38
C GLY A 145 14.17 -2.13 11.64
N THR A 146 14.81 -2.71 12.63
CA THR A 146 15.10 -2.08 13.93
C THR A 146 16.46 -1.38 13.98
N GLU A 147 17.19 -1.38 12.85
CA GLU A 147 18.62 -1.04 12.78
C GLU A 147 18.88 0.29 12.06
N GLY A 148 18.21 1.36 12.49
CA GLY A 148 18.42 2.71 11.94
C GLY A 148 19.86 3.20 12.06
N GLY A 149 20.58 2.77 13.09
CA GLY A 149 22.01 3.03 13.25
C GLY A 149 22.87 2.49 12.10
N GLY A 150 22.51 1.33 11.51
CA GLY A 150 23.22 0.79 10.35
C GLY A 150 23.09 1.68 9.11
N VAL A 151 21.99 2.42 8.94
CA VAL A 151 21.84 3.44 7.90
C VAL A 151 22.77 4.61 8.18
N ALA A 152 22.87 5.07 9.43
CA ALA A 152 23.79 6.12 9.84
C ALA A 152 25.25 5.70 9.63
N ASP A 153 25.65 4.48 9.99
CA ASP A 153 26.98 3.93 9.75
C ASP A 153 27.41 4.04 8.27
N GLY A 154 26.47 3.73 7.35
CA GLY A 154 26.71 3.90 5.90
C GLY A 154 26.85 5.37 5.51
N LEU A 155 25.94 6.23 5.96
CA LEU A 155 25.97 7.67 5.62
C LEU A 155 27.23 8.37 6.11
N PHE A 156 27.74 8.02 7.29
CA PHE A 156 28.91 8.62 7.90
C PHE A 156 30.24 7.86 7.62
N GLY A 157 30.19 6.87 6.73
CA GLY A 157 31.39 6.17 6.25
C GLY A 157 32.02 5.19 7.24
N LYS A 158 31.31 4.80 8.31
CA LYS A 158 31.73 3.69 9.19
C LYS A 158 31.58 2.34 8.52
N SER A 159 30.62 2.23 7.61
CA SER A 159 30.37 1.05 6.78
C SER A 159 30.33 1.45 5.31
N GLU A 160 30.98 0.67 4.46
CA GLU A 160 30.99 0.88 3.01
C GLU A 160 29.63 0.54 2.40
N PHE A 161 29.20 1.33 1.40
CA PHE A 161 28.09 0.96 0.54
C PHE A 161 28.54 -0.12 -0.44
N THR A 162 28.12 -1.35 -0.24
CA THR A 162 28.45 -2.50 -1.09
C THR A 162 27.22 -3.14 -1.74
N GLY A 163 26.04 -2.63 -1.43
CA GLY A 163 24.76 -3.16 -1.89
C GLY A 163 24.64 -3.12 -3.42
N ARG A 164 24.09 -4.20 -3.99
CA ARG A 164 23.78 -4.31 -5.43
C ARG A 164 22.32 -4.67 -5.59
N LEU A 165 21.68 -4.07 -6.59
CA LEU A 165 20.27 -4.37 -6.88
C LEU A 165 20.11 -5.86 -7.22
N SER A 166 19.22 -6.54 -6.50
CA SER A 166 18.84 -7.93 -6.77
C SER A 166 17.72 -8.06 -7.80
N TYR A 167 17.24 -6.94 -8.33
CA TYR A 167 16.28 -6.79 -9.42
C TYR A 167 16.51 -5.45 -10.13
N SER A 168 15.85 -5.25 -11.26
CA SER A 168 16.02 -4.03 -12.06
C SER A 168 15.19 -2.88 -11.49
N TRP A 169 15.71 -1.64 -11.57
CA TRP A 169 15.00 -0.44 -11.16
C TRP A 169 14.23 0.16 -12.32
N PRO A 170 12.94 0.45 -12.21
CA PRO A 170 12.12 0.91 -13.33
C PRO A 170 12.51 2.30 -13.83
N ARG A 171 12.46 2.49 -15.15
CA ARG A 171 12.71 3.77 -15.83
C ARG A 171 11.49 4.66 -15.88
N SER A 172 10.30 4.05 -15.96
CA SER A 172 8.99 4.72 -16.01
C SER A 172 8.01 4.06 -15.03
N SER A 173 6.97 4.79 -14.64
CA SER A 173 6.02 4.35 -13.62
C SER A 173 5.15 3.17 -14.06
N ASP A 174 4.97 2.96 -15.35
CA ASP A 174 4.23 1.84 -15.95
C ASP A 174 5.08 0.59 -16.20
N GLN A 175 6.39 0.66 -15.93
CA GLN A 175 7.33 -0.45 -16.14
C GLN A 175 7.26 -1.45 -14.97
N THR A 176 6.15 -2.16 -14.86
CA THR A 176 5.90 -3.16 -13.81
C THR A 176 6.66 -4.47 -14.02
N ASN A 177 7.03 -4.78 -15.28
CA ASN A 177 7.81 -5.94 -15.67
C ASN A 177 9.08 -5.48 -16.37
N VAL A 178 10.22 -5.64 -15.73
CA VAL A 178 11.54 -5.34 -16.29
C VAL A 178 12.56 -6.32 -15.70
N ASN A 179 12.74 -7.45 -16.38
CA ASN A 179 13.60 -8.52 -15.89
C ASN A 179 14.82 -8.71 -16.78
N LEU A 180 15.95 -9.04 -16.16
CA LEU A 180 17.16 -9.38 -16.90
C LEU A 180 16.87 -10.57 -17.84
N GLY A 181 17.11 -10.34 -19.14
CA GLY A 181 16.83 -11.33 -20.19
C GLY A 181 15.57 -11.06 -21.01
N ASP A 182 14.75 -10.09 -20.63
CA ASP A 182 13.62 -9.65 -21.44
C ASP A 182 14.12 -9.06 -22.77
N ALA A 183 13.35 -9.25 -23.85
CA ALA A 183 13.71 -8.74 -25.18
C ALA A 183 13.84 -7.22 -25.21
N ASP A 184 13.00 -6.51 -24.43
CA ASP A 184 12.96 -5.06 -24.34
C ASP A 184 13.56 -4.56 -23.00
N TYR A 185 14.64 -5.19 -22.52
CA TYR A 185 15.27 -4.86 -21.26
C TYR A 185 15.85 -3.44 -21.27
N ASN A 186 15.16 -2.50 -20.66
CA ASN A 186 15.53 -1.09 -20.57
C ASN A 186 15.19 -0.48 -19.19
N PRO A 187 15.79 -0.93 -18.09
CA PRO A 187 15.61 -0.36 -16.77
C PRO A 187 16.28 1.03 -16.65
N LEU A 188 15.94 1.77 -15.59
CA LEU A 188 16.75 2.94 -15.18
C LEU A 188 18.10 2.47 -14.62
N PHE A 189 18.07 1.53 -13.66
CA PHE A 189 19.26 0.86 -13.17
C PHE A 189 19.11 -0.65 -13.39
N ALA A 190 20.14 -1.25 -13.99
CA ALA A 190 20.14 -2.67 -14.31
C ALA A 190 20.27 -3.54 -13.04
N TYR A 191 19.88 -4.81 -13.16
CA TYR A 191 20.23 -5.83 -12.17
C TYR A 191 21.74 -5.79 -11.86
N GLY A 192 22.09 -5.81 -10.58
CA GLY A 192 23.47 -5.74 -10.12
C GLY A 192 24.03 -4.33 -10.02
N TYR A 193 23.28 -3.28 -10.37
CA TYR A 193 23.71 -1.90 -10.18
C TYR A 193 23.83 -1.55 -8.69
N GLY A 194 24.78 -0.71 -8.37
CA GLY A 194 25.00 -0.10 -7.06
C GLY A 194 26.33 0.66 -7.09
N LEU A 195 26.42 1.72 -6.33
CA LEU A 195 27.64 2.51 -6.18
C LEU A 195 28.28 2.24 -4.83
N THR A 196 29.60 2.36 -4.78
CA THR A 196 30.39 2.47 -3.55
C THR A 196 30.68 3.93 -3.26
N THR A 197 31.19 4.26 -2.07
CA THR A 197 31.63 5.62 -1.73
C THR A 197 32.80 6.12 -2.56
N ALA A 198 33.52 5.21 -3.23
CA ALA A 198 34.65 5.53 -4.11
C ALA A 198 34.25 5.82 -5.57
N GLU A 199 32.95 5.59 -5.91
CA GLU A 199 32.45 5.75 -7.27
C GLU A 199 31.61 7.01 -7.38
N ASP A 200 31.93 7.88 -8.36
CA ASP A 200 31.08 9.01 -8.71
C ASP A 200 29.97 8.56 -9.65
N GLY A 201 28.73 8.61 -9.18
CA GLY A 201 27.55 8.39 -10.00
C GLY A 201 26.90 9.71 -10.38
N SER A 202 26.84 10.02 -11.66
CA SER A 202 26.05 11.15 -12.16
C SER A 202 24.88 10.64 -13.00
N LEU A 203 23.73 11.30 -12.89
CA LEU A 203 22.57 11.04 -13.73
C LEU A 203 22.27 12.30 -14.55
N ASP A 204 21.95 12.09 -15.82
CA ASP A 204 21.29 13.12 -16.61
C ASP A 204 19.92 13.44 -16.01
N GLN A 205 19.38 14.61 -16.36
CA GLN A 205 18.02 14.98 -15.96
C GLN A 205 17.02 13.92 -16.45
N LEU A 206 16.34 13.28 -15.53
CA LEU A 206 15.34 12.24 -15.81
C LEU A 206 13.98 12.85 -16.15
N PRO A 207 13.16 12.18 -16.99
CA PRO A 207 11.77 12.59 -17.19
C PRO A 207 10.98 12.53 -15.87
N GLU A 208 10.27 13.62 -15.55
CA GLU A 208 9.48 13.74 -14.32
C GLU A 208 7.98 13.48 -14.55
N GLU A 209 7.58 13.33 -15.79
CA GLU A 209 6.20 12.99 -16.10
C GLU A 209 5.93 11.51 -15.82
N ARG A 210 4.96 11.26 -14.95
CA ARG A 210 4.48 9.91 -14.71
C ARG A 210 3.79 9.39 -15.97
N ALA A 211 4.15 8.18 -16.40
CA ALA A 211 3.42 7.52 -17.45
C ALA A 211 1.94 7.44 -17.04
N SER A 212 1.06 7.76 -17.98
CA SER A 212 -0.38 7.63 -17.73
C SER A 212 -0.67 6.17 -17.40
N ALA A 213 -1.19 5.91 -16.20
CA ALA A 213 -1.64 4.57 -15.86
C ALA A 213 -2.58 4.08 -16.96
N ALA A 214 -2.44 2.81 -17.35
CA ALA A 214 -3.43 2.20 -18.24
C ALA A 214 -4.83 2.50 -17.69
N PRO A 215 -5.86 2.74 -18.52
CA PRO A 215 -7.19 3.08 -18.06
C PRO A 215 -7.60 2.07 -17.00
N THR A 216 -7.70 2.52 -15.76
CA THR A 216 -8.16 1.66 -14.65
C THR A 216 -9.60 1.33 -14.95
N ASP A 217 -9.93 0.04 -14.95
CA ASP A 217 -11.32 -0.38 -15.00
C ASP A 217 -12.00 0.08 -13.70
N GLU A 218 -12.61 1.26 -13.71
CA GLU A 218 -13.29 1.84 -12.56
C GLU A 218 -14.36 0.91 -11.97
N ASN A 219 -14.82 -0.04 -12.76
CA ASN A 219 -15.80 -1.05 -12.38
C ASN A 219 -15.15 -2.29 -11.74
N MET A 220 -13.82 -2.42 -11.76
CA MET A 220 -13.11 -3.51 -11.09
C MET A 220 -12.92 -3.16 -9.62
N LEU A 221 -13.57 -3.89 -8.72
CA LEU A 221 -13.42 -3.73 -7.29
C LEU A 221 -12.30 -4.63 -6.74
N PHE A 222 -12.26 -5.89 -7.20
CA PHE A 222 -11.24 -6.89 -6.86
C PHE A 222 -11.05 -7.86 -8.01
N SER A 223 -9.82 -8.19 -8.40
CA SER A 223 -9.52 -9.22 -9.39
C SER A 223 -8.03 -9.57 -9.37
N GLY A 224 -7.71 -10.85 -9.57
CA GLY A 224 -6.32 -11.32 -9.64
C GLY A 224 -5.52 -11.06 -8.36
N GLY A 225 -6.15 -11.22 -7.19
CA GLY A 225 -5.55 -10.95 -5.90
C GLY A 225 -5.44 -9.46 -5.53
N ARG A 226 -5.96 -8.53 -6.36
CA ARG A 226 -5.76 -7.08 -6.19
C ARG A 226 -7.07 -6.33 -6.05
N VAL A 227 -7.08 -5.34 -5.16
CA VAL A 227 -8.16 -4.34 -5.12
C VAL A 227 -8.01 -3.33 -6.27
N GLY A 228 -9.12 -2.80 -6.74
CA GLY A 228 -9.10 -1.74 -7.74
C GLY A 228 -8.38 -0.49 -7.23
N THR A 229 -7.87 0.32 -8.16
CA THR A 229 -7.13 1.56 -7.84
C THR A 229 -7.95 2.49 -6.94
N GLY A 230 -7.30 3.03 -5.90
CA GLY A 230 -7.92 3.93 -4.93
C GLY A 230 -8.82 3.22 -3.91
N ARG A 231 -8.82 1.89 -3.87
CA ARG A 231 -9.62 1.06 -2.95
C ARG A 231 -8.76 0.32 -1.96
N GLN A 232 -9.40 -0.07 -0.86
CA GLN A 232 -8.79 -0.85 0.22
C GLN A 232 -9.65 -2.04 0.58
N LEU A 233 -9.01 -3.17 0.90
CA LEU A 233 -9.65 -4.30 1.54
C LEU A 233 -9.60 -4.08 3.06
N LEU A 234 -10.78 -3.87 3.65
CA LEU A 234 -10.91 -3.62 5.07
C LEU A 234 -11.65 -4.78 5.72
N ILE A 235 -11.21 -5.22 6.89
CA ILE A 235 -11.84 -6.31 7.65
C ILE A 235 -11.92 -5.94 9.14
N GLY A 236 -12.89 -6.48 9.86
CA GLY A 236 -13.08 -6.19 11.29
C GLY A 236 -14.53 -6.20 11.72
N SER A 237 -14.84 -5.51 12.83
CA SER A 237 -16.25 -5.26 13.20
C SER A 237 -16.84 -4.14 12.32
N PRO A 238 -18.17 -4.16 12.01
CA PRO A 238 -18.81 -3.16 11.12
C PRO A 238 -18.71 -1.77 11.70
N GLY A 239 -18.14 -1.21 12.40
CA GLY A 239 -17.91 0.15 12.91
C GLY A 239 -16.45 0.44 13.18
N ALA A 240 -15.59 -0.57 12.94
CA ALA A 240 -14.15 -0.48 13.12
C ALA A 240 -13.45 -1.41 12.13
N LEU A 241 -13.66 -1.14 10.83
CA LEU A 241 -12.96 -1.82 9.76
C LEU A 241 -11.56 -1.23 9.61
N ALA A 242 -10.58 -2.10 9.44
CA ALA A 242 -9.18 -1.74 9.29
C ALA A 242 -8.48 -2.68 8.30
N THR A 243 -7.33 -2.27 7.82
CA THR A 243 -6.45 -3.11 7.00
C THR A 243 -5.79 -4.22 7.81
N ASN A 244 -5.61 -4.01 9.13
CA ASN A 244 -5.11 -5.00 10.10
C ASN A 244 -6.15 -5.19 11.22
N PRO A 245 -7.09 -6.11 11.06
CA PRO A 245 -8.06 -6.37 12.12
C PRO A 245 -7.47 -7.20 13.24
N ALA A 246 -8.13 -7.15 14.39
CA ALA A 246 -7.95 -8.17 15.40
C ALA A 246 -8.29 -9.55 14.81
N PRO A 247 -7.36 -10.52 14.81
CA PRO A 247 -7.53 -11.81 14.12
C PRO A 247 -8.64 -12.69 14.71
N ASP A 248 -9.17 -12.29 15.85
CA ASP A 248 -10.21 -13.04 16.58
C ASP A 248 -11.57 -13.06 15.88
N LEU A 249 -11.85 -12.10 15.02
CA LEU A 249 -13.16 -11.97 14.35
C LEU A 249 -13.11 -12.54 12.92
N ILE A 250 -12.14 -12.14 12.14
CA ILE A 250 -12.00 -12.49 10.72
C ILE A 250 -10.52 -12.48 10.32
N THR A 251 -10.14 -13.40 9.43
CA THR A 251 -8.81 -13.42 8.80
C THR A 251 -8.93 -13.38 7.30
N ALA A 252 -7.96 -12.72 6.63
CA ALA A 252 -7.79 -12.73 5.18
C ALA A 252 -6.41 -13.29 4.84
N GLN A 253 -6.32 -14.10 3.79
CA GLN A 253 -5.09 -14.72 3.32
C GLN A 253 -5.13 -14.84 1.81
N GLY A 254 -3.97 -14.72 1.13
CA GLY A 254 -3.82 -15.07 -0.28
C GLY A 254 -4.29 -16.50 -0.56
N ALA A 255 -4.89 -16.72 -1.71
CA ALA A 255 -5.37 -18.02 -2.15
C ALA A 255 -5.26 -18.14 -3.66
N ASP A 256 -5.06 -19.37 -4.14
CA ASP A 256 -4.91 -19.67 -5.56
C ASP A 256 -6.25 -20.08 -6.17
N ARG A 257 -6.54 -19.56 -7.36
CA ARG A 257 -7.59 -20.00 -8.23
C ARG A 257 -7.06 -20.55 -9.56
N ASN A 258 -6.44 -19.67 -10.37
CA ASN A 258 -5.83 -20.00 -11.66
C ASN A 258 -4.32 -19.73 -11.64
N ALA A 259 -3.86 -18.81 -10.80
CA ALA A 259 -2.47 -18.45 -10.61
C ALA A 259 -2.20 -18.28 -9.10
N GLN A 260 -0.93 -18.14 -8.74
CA GLN A 260 -0.53 -17.94 -7.35
C GLN A 260 -1.15 -16.64 -6.81
N GLU A 261 -1.84 -16.76 -5.68
CA GLU A 261 -2.45 -15.65 -4.92
C GLU A 261 -3.39 -14.73 -5.73
N ASP A 262 -4.06 -15.27 -6.75
CA ASP A 262 -5.03 -14.54 -7.56
C ASP A 262 -6.43 -14.42 -6.94
N ALA A 263 -6.58 -14.83 -5.68
CA ALA A 263 -7.80 -14.76 -4.89
C ALA A 263 -7.50 -14.47 -3.42
N VAL A 264 -8.53 -14.07 -2.64
CA VAL A 264 -8.43 -13.88 -1.19
C VAL A 264 -9.35 -14.85 -0.45
N ARG A 265 -8.82 -15.57 0.53
CA ARG A 265 -9.59 -16.42 1.44
C ARG A 265 -9.91 -15.68 2.72
N LEU A 266 -11.20 -15.57 3.01
CA LEU A 266 -11.79 -14.85 4.12
C LEU A 266 -12.43 -15.86 5.08
N ARG A 267 -12.06 -15.80 6.38
CA ARG A 267 -12.57 -16.72 7.40
C ARG A 267 -13.14 -15.95 8.56
N TRP A 268 -14.44 -16.02 8.76
CA TRP A 268 -15.14 -15.52 9.94
C TRP A 268 -15.10 -16.57 11.05
N SER A 269 -14.67 -16.18 12.23
CA SER A 269 -14.55 -17.07 13.40
C SER A 269 -15.91 -17.40 14.02
N GLY A 270 -16.89 -16.51 13.91
CA GLY A 270 -18.18 -16.59 14.59
C GLY A 270 -18.10 -16.18 16.06
N SER A 271 -17.00 -15.57 16.51
CA SER A 271 -16.87 -15.04 17.89
C SER A 271 -17.56 -13.70 18.10
N GLY A 272 -18.05 -13.07 17.02
CA GLY A 272 -18.76 -11.80 17.04
C GLY A 272 -19.09 -11.32 15.62
N ARG A 273 -19.81 -10.20 15.55
CA ARG A 273 -20.20 -9.60 14.27
C ARG A 273 -18.97 -9.06 13.55
N ALA A 274 -18.71 -9.57 12.35
CA ALA A 274 -17.56 -9.20 11.55
C ALA A 274 -17.94 -8.95 10.08
N ALA A 275 -17.17 -8.09 9.45
CA ALA A 275 -17.33 -7.71 8.05
C ALA A 275 -16.02 -7.70 7.29
N VAL A 276 -16.10 -7.94 5.99
CA VAL A 276 -15.11 -7.55 4.99
C VAL A 276 -15.73 -6.50 4.09
N ALA A 277 -14.98 -5.46 3.74
CA ALA A 277 -15.41 -4.45 2.79
C ALA A 277 -14.30 -4.15 1.78
N ILE A 278 -14.70 -3.83 0.55
CA ILE A 278 -13.86 -3.11 -0.40
C ILE A 278 -14.35 -1.67 -0.36
N ALA A 279 -13.52 -0.75 0.13
CA ALA A 279 -13.89 0.63 0.39
C ALA A 279 -13.01 1.63 -0.37
N GLN A 280 -13.51 2.83 -0.57
CA GLN A 280 -12.83 3.95 -1.23
C GLN A 280 -13.18 5.25 -0.51
N GLU A 281 -12.17 6.01 -0.04
CA GLU A 281 -12.37 7.23 0.76
C GLU A 281 -13.15 8.33 0.03
N SER A 282 -12.92 8.50 -1.26
CA SER A 282 -13.59 9.55 -2.06
C SER A 282 -15.04 9.23 -2.45
N GLY A 283 -15.51 8.02 -2.15
CA GLY A 283 -16.76 7.51 -2.68
C GLY A 283 -16.75 7.29 -4.21
N MET A 284 -17.72 6.54 -4.71
CA MET A 284 -17.92 6.25 -6.13
C MET A 284 -19.30 6.74 -6.56
N ASP A 285 -19.41 7.41 -7.70
CA ASP A 285 -20.68 7.67 -8.34
C ASP A 285 -21.06 6.48 -9.25
N LEU A 286 -21.94 5.64 -8.77
CA LEU A 286 -22.50 4.49 -9.49
C LEU A 286 -23.89 4.76 -10.08
N THR A 287 -24.34 6.02 -10.10
CA THR A 287 -25.67 6.42 -10.62
C THR A 287 -25.87 5.97 -12.05
N ARG A 288 -24.86 6.15 -12.89
CA ARG A 288 -24.89 5.79 -14.31
C ARG A 288 -24.96 4.28 -14.52
N GLN A 289 -24.21 3.53 -13.72
CA GLN A 289 -24.18 2.07 -13.74
C GLN A 289 -25.52 1.48 -13.25
N ALA A 290 -26.07 2.02 -12.17
CA ALA A 290 -27.36 1.61 -11.66
C ALA A 290 -28.49 1.88 -12.67
N ASN A 291 -28.56 3.10 -13.25
CA ASN A 291 -29.53 3.45 -14.28
C ASN A 291 -29.34 2.63 -15.56
N GLY A 292 -28.11 2.20 -15.87
CA GLY A 292 -27.80 1.32 -16.99
C GLY A 292 -28.11 -0.16 -16.74
N GLY A 293 -28.64 -0.51 -15.55
CA GLY A 293 -28.99 -1.89 -15.23
C GLY A 293 -27.80 -2.81 -14.97
N LEU A 294 -26.65 -2.25 -14.59
CA LEU A 294 -25.46 -3.03 -14.23
C LEU A 294 -25.65 -3.74 -12.87
N ALA A 295 -24.81 -4.72 -12.63
CA ALA A 295 -24.83 -5.54 -11.42
C ALA A 295 -23.43 -5.62 -10.77
N LEU A 296 -23.37 -5.76 -9.47
CA LEU A 296 -22.22 -6.27 -8.75
C LEU A 296 -22.10 -7.78 -9.02
N GLU A 297 -21.09 -8.19 -9.75
CA GLU A 297 -20.78 -9.60 -9.98
C GLU A 297 -19.64 -10.04 -9.07
N LEU A 298 -19.86 -11.14 -8.35
CA LEU A 298 -18.85 -11.77 -7.50
C LEU A 298 -18.51 -13.15 -8.08
N GLU A 299 -17.23 -13.49 -8.12
CA GLU A 299 -16.78 -14.85 -8.37
C GLU A 299 -16.09 -15.38 -7.12
N PHE A 300 -16.67 -16.42 -6.52
CA PHE A 300 -16.26 -16.92 -5.21
C PHE A 300 -16.43 -18.43 -5.10
N LYS A 301 -15.80 -19.00 -4.07
CA LYS A 301 -15.97 -20.38 -3.62
C LYS A 301 -16.28 -20.38 -2.13
N VAL A 302 -17.32 -21.07 -1.71
CA VAL A 302 -17.62 -21.28 -0.29
C VAL A 302 -16.93 -22.55 0.17
N ASN A 303 -15.95 -22.43 1.08
CA ASN A 303 -15.18 -23.54 1.63
C ASN A 303 -15.89 -24.14 2.85
N LYS A 304 -16.64 -23.31 3.62
CA LYS A 304 -17.49 -23.74 4.73
C LYS A 304 -18.75 -22.87 4.75
N ALA A 305 -19.91 -23.52 4.77
CA ALA A 305 -21.21 -22.85 4.80
C ALA A 305 -21.36 -21.94 6.01
N PRO A 306 -22.12 -20.82 5.87
CA PRO A 306 -22.38 -19.90 6.97
C PRO A 306 -23.26 -20.53 8.06
N THR A 307 -22.88 -20.29 9.32
CA THR A 307 -23.66 -20.77 10.48
C THR A 307 -24.74 -19.81 10.96
N ALA A 308 -24.68 -18.54 10.50
CA ALA A 308 -25.68 -17.49 10.77
C ALA A 308 -26.03 -16.75 9.47
N ASP A 309 -26.87 -15.73 9.58
CA ASP A 309 -27.22 -14.89 8.43
C ASP A 309 -26.01 -14.12 7.92
N VAL A 310 -25.92 -13.97 6.60
CA VAL A 310 -24.90 -13.20 5.89
C VAL A 310 -25.60 -12.16 5.06
N ASN A 311 -25.24 -10.90 5.22
CA ASN A 311 -25.76 -9.80 4.43
C ASN A 311 -24.68 -9.26 3.48
N LEU A 312 -25.08 -9.07 2.23
CA LEU A 312 -24.31 -8.32 1.23
C LEU A 312 -24.84 -6.89 1.23
N LEU A 313 -23.97 -5.94 1.54
CA LEU A 313 -24.32 -4.53 1.71
C LEU A 313 -23.48 -3.67 0.75
N MET A 314 -24.01 -2.49 0.42
CA MET A 314 -23.28 -1.31 -0.04
C MET A 314 -23.49 -0.17 0.96
N THR A 315 -22.48 0.68 1.17
CA THR A 315 -22.57 1.86 2.03
C THR A 315 -22.25 3.14 1.25
N CYS A 316 -22.77 4.26 1.75
CA CYS A 316 -22.66 5.60 1.16
C CYS A 316 -22.49 6.66 2.27
N GLY A 317 -21.75 6.33 3.33
CA GLY A 317 -21.54 7.11 4.53
C GLY A 317 -22.09 6.44 5.79
N GLU A 318 -21.91 7.06 6.94
CA GLU A 318 -22.22 6.46 8.26
C GLU A 318 -23.69 6.06 8.44
N GLU A 319 -24.64 6.83 7.91
CA GLU A 319 -26.08 6.58 8.02
C GLU A 319 -26.72 6.14 6.69
N CYS A 320 -25.92 5.91 5.67
CA CYS A 320 -26.38 5.54 4.34
C CYS A 320 -25.82 4.17 3.96
N GLY A 321 -26.72 3.26 3.64
CA GLY A 321 -26.36 1.91 3.20
C GLY A 321 -27.55 0.99 3.16
N GLY A 322 -27.42 -0.09 2.43
CA GLY A 322 -28.47 -1.09 2.27
C GLY A 322 -27.97 -2.33 1.56
N GLY A 323 -28.77 -3.37 1.62
CA GLY A 323 -28.45 -4.64 0.98
C GLY A 323 -29.46 -5.72 1.34
N PHE A 324 -29.06 -6.96 1.19
CA PHE A 324 -29.97 -8.10 1.31
C PHE A 324 -29.23 -9.37 1.78
N PRO A 325 -29.99 -10.36 2.34
CA PRO A 325 -29.41 -11.59 2.83
C PRO A 325 -28.94 -12.49 1.67
N VAL A 326 -27.74 -13.06 1.80
CA VAL A 326 -27.15 -13.99 0.82
C VAL A 326 -26.87 -15.38 1.41
N ARG A 327 -27.31 -15.66 2.63
CA ARG A 327 -27.07 -16.93 3.32
C ARG A 327 -27.51 -18.15 2.51
N ALA A 328 -28.71 -18.11 1.92
CA ALA A 328 -29.23 -19.22 1.13
C ALA A 328 -28.34 -19.56 -0.06
N LEU A 329 -27.90 -18.54 -0.81
CA LEU A 329 -26.97 -18.67 -1.92
C LEU A 329 -25.65 -19.30 -1.46
N LEU A 330 -25.06 -18.77 -0.39
CA LEU A 330 -23.77 -19.26 0.11
C LEU A 330 -23.88 -20.71 0.63
N THR A 331 -25.00 -21.07 1.24
CA THR A 331 -25.23 -22.45 1.71
C THR A 331 -25.31 -23.43 0.54
N THR A 332 -26.12 -23.10 -0.47
CA THR A 332 -26.23 -23.94 -1.68
C THR A 332 -24.91 -24.04 -2.43
N THR A 333 -24.17 -22.92 -2.50
CA THR A 333 -22.84 -22.92 -3.16
C THR A 333 -21.84 -23.79 -2.41
N ALA A 334 -21.86 -23.79 -1.07
CA ALA A 334 -21.00 -24.63 -0.25
C ALA A 334 -21.19 -26.13 -0.53
N GLU A 335 -22.45 -26.58 -0.78
CA GLU A 335 -22.77 -27.96 -1.11
C GLU A 335 -22.12 -28.41 -2.42
N THR A 336 -21.91 -27.51 -3.36
CA THR A 336 -21.29 -27.81 -4.66
C THR A 336 -19.78 -27.91 -4.59
N GLY A 337 -19.15 -27.18 -3.66
CA GLY A 337 -17.68 -27.03 -3.53
C GLY A 337 -17.01 -26.41 -4.76
N ARG A 338 -17.78 -25.74 -5.64
CA ARG A 338 -17.30 -25.18 -6.90
C ARG A 338 -17.18 -23.66 -6.83
N TRP A 339 -16.36 -23.12 -7.71
CA TRP A 339 -16.36 -21.68 -8.00
C TRP A 339 -17.70 -21.29 -8.62
N THR A 340 -18.28 -20.20 -8.11
CA THR A 340 -19.60 -19.71 -8.50
C THR A 340 -19.52 -18.24 -8.84
N ARG A 341 -20.23 -17.83 -9.89
CA ARG A 341 -20.49 -16.42 -10.20
C ARG A 341 -21.92 -16.09 -9.82
N ALA A 342 -22.08 -14.97 -9.15
CA ALA A 342 -23.39 -14.44 -8.79
C ALA A 342 -23.44 -12.95 -9.09
N SER A 343 -24.52 -12.51 -9.74
CA SER A 343 -24.75 -11.12 -10.13
C SER A 343 -25.89 -10.53 -9.31
N PHE A 344 -25.61 -9.41 -8.66
CA PHE A 344 -26.49 -8.66 -7.79
C PHE A 344 -26.83 -7.32 -8.44
N PRO A 345 -28.03 -7.12 -9.01
CA PRO A 345 -28.39 -5.88 -9.68
C PRO A 345 -28.21 -4.65 -8.78
N LEU A 346 -27.55 -3.59 -9.27
CA LEU A 346 -27.36 -2.35 -8.51
C LEU A 346 -28.69 -1.74 -8.05
N ASN A 347 -29.75 -1.91 -8.84
CA ASN A 347 -31.11 -1.48 -8.46
C ASN A 347 -31.62 -2.13 -7.18
N CYS A 348 -31.13 -3.30 -6.79
CA CYS A 348 -31.50 -3.92 -5.51
C CYS A 348 -30.97 -3.10 -4.33
N PHE A 349 -29.77 -2.57 -4.45
CA PHE A 349 -29.17 -1.70 -3.43
C PHE A 349 -29.88 -0.33 -3.39
N VAL A 350 -30.26 0.23 -4.56
CA VAL A 350 -31.08 1.44 -4.63
C VAL A 350 -32.41 1.24 -3.87
N GLN A 351 -33.10 0.12 -4.11
CA GLN A 351 -34.35 -0.22 -3.40
C GLN A 351 -34.13 -0.42 -1.90
N ALA A 352 -32.92 -0.84 -1.49
CA ALA A 352 -32.54 -0.98 -0.09
C ALA A 352 -32.08 0.34 0.56
N GLY A 353 -32.09 1.47 -0.16
CA GLY A 353 -31.83 2.80 0.37
C GLY A 353 -30.41 3.35 0.12
N VAL A 354 -29.61 2.71 -0.73
CA VAL A 354 -28.27 3.18 -1.06
C VAL A 354 -28.33 4.39 -2.02
N ASP A 355 -27.66 5.48 -1.67
CA ASP A 355 -27.40 6.59 -2.57
C ASP A 355 -26.21 6.26 -3.49
N MET A 356 -26.50 6.00 -4.76
CA MET A 356 -25.49 5.62 -5.75
C MET A 356 -24.54 6.76 -6.14
N SER A 357 -24.80 7.99 -5.74
CA SER A 357 -23.91 9.13 -6.07
C SER A 357 -22.67 9.23 -5.18
N GLY A 358 -22.63 8.46 -4.07
CA GLY A 358 -21.54 8.55 -3.09
C GLY A 358 -21.21 7.25 -2.40
N VAL A 359 -21.15 6.13 -3.14
CA VAL A 359 -20.87 4.80 -2.58
C VAL A 359 -19.42 4.71 -2.09
N ASP A 360 -19.20 4.60 -0.80
CA ASP A 360 -17.88 4.47 -0.17
C ASP A 360 -17.42 3.01 0.00
N ALA A 361 -18.37 2.05 0.20
CA ALA A 361 -18.04 0.64 0.13
C ALA A 361 -19.02 -0.11 -0.81
N PRO A 362 -18.64 -0.30 -2.08
CA PRO A 362 -19.44 -0.98 -3.08
C PRO A 362 -19.59 -2.49 -2.81
N LEU A 363 -18.84 -3.05 -1.91
CA LEU A 363 -18.94 -4.43 -1.44
C LEU A 363 -18.67 -4.50 0.05
N MET A 364 -19.64 -5.01 0.82
CA MET A 364 -19.44 -5.39 2.22
C MET A 364 -20.19 -6.68 2.51
N LEU A 365 -19.50 -7.68 3.08
CA LEU A 365 -20.12 -8.91 3.58
C LEU A 365 -20.06 -8.93 5.11
N VAL A 366 -21.21 -9.09 5.76
CA VAL A 366 -21.34 -9.04 7.23
C VAL A 366 -22.04 -10.29 7.74
N THR A 367 -21.49 -10.90 8.80
CA THR A 367 -22.13 -12.01 9.52
C THR A 367 -21.72 -12.06 11.00
N ASP A 368 -22.57 -12.62 11.83
CA ASP A 368 -22.29 -12.97 13.23
C ASP A 368 -21.81 -14.43 13.37
N GLY A 369 -21.88 -15.20 12.29
CA GLY A 369 -21.56 -16.62 12.26
C GLY A 369 -20.21 -16.95 11.67
N GLN A 370 -19.90 -18.25 11.69
CA GLN A 370 -18.74 -18.77 10.96
C GLN A 370 -19.05 -18.79 9.46
N LEU A 371 -18.05 -18.45 8.66
CA LEU A 371 -18.05 -18.56 7.21
C LEU A 371 -16.60 -18.72 6.75
N ASP A 372 -16.37 -19.54 5.74
CA ASP A 372 -15.07 -19.63 5.03
C ASP A 372 -15.34 -19.48 3.53
N LEU A 373 -14.92 -18.37 2.96
CA LEU A 373 -15.17 -17.99 1.57
C LEU A 373 -13.86 -17.56 0.90
N THR A 374 -13.66 -17.97 -0.35
CA THR A 374 -12.58 -17.47 -1.20
C THR A 374 -13.19 -16.61 -2.31
N LEU A 375 -12.78 -15.36 -2.41
CA LEU A 375 -13.19 -14.39 -3.43
C LEU A 375 -12.09 -14.29 -4.50
N ALA A 376 -12.45 -14.49 -5.77
CA ALA A 376 -11.53 -14.34 -6.90
C ALA A 376 -11.76 -13.05 -7.68
N SER A 377 -13.02 -12.57 -7.74
CA SER A 377 -13.29 -11.25 -8.35
C SER A 377 -14.57 -10.62 -7.79
N ALA A 378 -14.58 -9.28 -7.82
CA ALA A 378 -15.74 -8.44 -7.60
C ALA A 378 -15.72 -7.29 -8.61
N ARG A 379 -16.78 -7.14 -9.40
CA ARG A 379 -16.83 -6.17 -10.51
C ARG A 379 -18.25 -5.60 -10.68
N ILE A 380 -18.34 -4.38 -11.21
CA ILE A 380 -19.59 -3.80 -11.68
C ILE A 380 -19.68 -4.05 -13.20
N VAL A 381 -20.59 -4.90 -13.62
CA VAL A 381 -20.67 -5.36 -15.02
C VAL A 381 -22.10 -5.41 -15.54
N SER A 382 -22.29 -5.45 -16.84
CA SER A 382 -23.56 -5.86 -17.41
C SER A 382 -23.84 -7.31 -17.01
N PRO A 383 -24.97 -7.62 -16.43
CA PRO A 383 -25.25 -8.96 -15.91
C PRO A 383 -25.27 -9.98 -17.04
N THR A 384 -24.52 -11.07 -16.86
CA THR A 384 -24.49 -12.20 -17.77
C THR A 384 -25.18 -13.39 -17.11
N GLY A 385 -26.37 -13.79 -17.59
CA GLY A 385 -27.11 -14.92 -17.06
C GLY A 385 -28.27 -14.57 -16.14
N GLU A 386 -28.68 -15.54 -15.30
CA GLU A 386 -29.81 -15.38 -14.37
C GLU A 386 -29.44 -14.39 -13.25
N GLN A 387 -30.23 -13.31 -13.14
CA GLN A 387 -30.04 -12.31 -12.11
C GLN A 387 -30.74 -12.76 -10.82
N LEU A 388 -30.10 -12.54 -9.69
CA LEU A 388 -30.76 -12.71 -8.41
C LEU A 388 -31.86 -11.65 -8.24
N SER A 389 -33.04 -12.09 -7.76
CA SER A 389 -34.10 -11.16 -7.45
C SER A 389 -33.79 -10.38 -6.17
N CYS A 390 -34.25 -9.13 -6.10
CA CYS A 390 -34.05 -8.26 -4.93
C CYS A 390 -34.88 -8.68 -3.67
N LYS A 391 -35.33 -9.95 -3.59
CA LYS A 391 -36.17 -10.46 -2.49
C LYS A 391 -35.44 -11.46 -1.63
#